data_e77d9f1c461d9c8c27951b2aab78017c
#
_entry.id   e77d9f1c461d9c8c27951b2aab78017c
#
_cell.length_a   1.000
_cell.length_b   1.000
_cell.length_c   1.000
_cell.angle_alpha   90.00
_cell.angle_beta   90.00
_cell.angle_gamma   90.00
#
_symmetry.space_group_name_H-M   'P 1'
#
loop_
_entity.id
_entity.type
_entity.pdbx_description
1 polymer ?
#
loop_
_entity_poly.entity_id
_entity_poly.type
_entity_poly.pdbx_seq_one_letter_code
_entity_poly.pdbx_strand_id
1 'polypeptide(L)'
;QWEFHSKLATRVFSIMMNKKTKKNYIEEMKKVFSSNEAVMIAHYQGLNVIQLDALRKEFRENGILFKITKNRITKLAVKESPCKDLEKFFTGPTAAAISSDPFMSARILSRFAKKNDQLKIVAGFMEGKVIDQEEVAKIASLPTLNEARASIVGILNASAQKIVGI
;
A
#
# COMPACT_ATOMS: atom_id res chain seq x y z
N GLN A 1 27.36 -13.68 6.30
CA GLN A 1 27.81 -12.62 7.28
C GLN A 1 27.46 -11.20 6.80
N TRP A 2 27.39 -10.94 5.51
CA TRP A 2 27.09 -9.59 4.93
C TRP A 2 25.64 -9.14 5.08
N GLU A 3 24.69 -10.06 4.99
CA GLU A 3 23.25 -9.74 5.12
C GLU A 3 22.83 -9.35 6.55
N PHE A 4 23.50 -9.87 7.55
CA PHE A 4 23.19 -9.58 8.95
C PHE A 4 23.57 -8.15 9.34
N HIS A 5 24.70 -7.63 8.81
CA HIS A 5 25.15 -6.27 9.05
C HIS A 5 24.28 -5.21 8.35
N SER A 6 23.74 -5.51 7.17
CA SER A 6 22.84 -4.60 6.46
C SER A 6 21.50 -4.40 7.17
N LYS A 7 20.96 -5.47 7.78
CA LYS A 7 19.71 -5.42 8.56
C LYS A 7 19.83 -4.66 9.88
N LEU A 8 20.99 -4.78 10.56
CA LEU A 8 21.29 -4.02 11.78
C LEU A 8 21.52 -2.53 11.47
N ALA A 9 22.23 -2.20 10.40
CA ALA A 9 22.45 -0.83 9.98
C ALA A 9 21.15 -0.08 9.67
N THR A 10 20.17 -0.76 9.05
CA THR A 10 18.85 -0.17 8.74
C THR A 10 18.04 0.12 10.01
N ARG A 11 18.22 -0.68 11.06
CA ARG A 11 17.46 -0.57 12.33
C ARG A 11 18.01 0.52 13.24
N VAL A 12 19.33 0.69 13.30
CA VAL A 12 20.00 1.73 14.11
C VAL A 12 19.93 3.11 13.45
N PHE A 13 19.88 3.15 12.10
CA PHE A 13 19.83 4.39 11.31
C PHE A 13 18.51 5.17 11.46
N SER A 14 17.47 4.53 11.98
CA SER A 14 16.16 5.16 12.21
C SER A 14 16.13 6.12 13.42
N ILE A 15 17.12 6.07 14.32
CA ILE A 15 17.06 6.78 15.60
C ILE A 15 17.73 8.16 15.55
N MET A 16 18.80 8.34 14.75
CA MET A 16 19.50 9.61 14.60
C MET A 16 19.69 10.00 13.13
N MET A 17 18.66 10.56 12.51
CA MET A 17 18.81 11.10 11.15
C MET A 17 19.53 12.44 11.17
N ASN A 18 20.75 12.46 10.65
CA ASN A 18 21.53 13.68 10.45
C ASN A 18 20.88 14.56 9.34
N LYS A 19 21.19 15.86 9.27
CA LYS A 19 20.60 16.79 8.28
C LYS A 19 20.78 16.31 6.82
N LYS A 20 21.95 15.74 6.52
CA LYS A 20 22.24 15.13 5.19
C LYS A 20 21.34 13.92 4.90
N THR A 21 21.18 13.02 5.87
CA THR A 21 20.34 11.81 5.74
C THR A 21 18.86 12.14 5.57
N LYS A 22 18.38 13.23 6.21
CA LYS A 22 17.01 13.71 6.02
C LYS A 22 16.78 14.21 4.59
N LYS A 23 17.73 14.94 4.02
CA LYS A 23 17.65 15.40 2.62
C LYS A 23 17.63 14.22 1.65
N ASN A 24 18.54 13.28 1.80
CA ASN A 24 18.60 12.08 0.96
C ASN A 24 17.28 11.26 1.05
N TYR A 25 16.72 11.14 2.24
CA TYR A 25 15.44 10.46 2.43
C TYR A 25 14.28 11.20 1.73
N ILE A 26 14.26 12.53 1.79
CA ILE A 26 13.25 13.33 1.08
C ILE A 26 13.37 13.12 -0.43
N GLU A 27 14.59 13.16 -0.98
CA GLU A 27 14.84 12.94 -2.41
C GLU A 27 14.47 11.52 -2.85
N GLU A 28 14.82 10.52 -2.04
CA GLU A 28 14.41 9.13 -2.27
C GLU A 28 12.88 9.00 -2.29
N MET A 29 12.21 9.55 -1.28
CA MET A 29 10.75 9.50 -1.20
C MET A 29 10.07 10.26 -2.34
N LYS A 30 10.61 11.40 -2.77
CA LYS A 30 10.12 12.12 -3.95
C LYS A 30 10.18 11.26 -5.21
N LYS A 31 11.32 10.61 -5.45
CA LYS A 31 11.48 9.69 -6.59
C LYS A 31 10.46 8.56 -6.52
N VAL A 32 10.29 7.97 -5.36
CA VAL A 32 9.35 6.87 -5.15
C VAL A 32 7.90 7.33 -5.38
N PHE A 33 7.51 8.49 -4.89
CA PHE A 33 6.16 9.05 -5.13
C PHE A 33 5.92 9.49 -6.58
N SER A 34 6.97 9.90 -7.29
CA SER A 34 6.87 10.29 -8.70
C SER A 34 6.89 9.07 -9.65
N SER A 35 7.51 7.97 -9.24
CA SER A 35 7.65 6.75 -10.06
C SER A 35 6.45 5.80 -9.94
N ASN A 36 5.59 5.99 -8.93
CA ASN A 36 4.48 5.09 -8.67
C ASN A 36 3.16 5.87 -8.73
N GLU A 37 2.17 5.23 -9.32
CA GLU A 37 0.86 5.82 -9.58
C GLU A 37 -0.10 5.70 -8.39
N ALA A 38 0.19 4.77 -7.48
CA ALA A 38 -0.66 4.50 -6.33
C ALA A 38 0.09 4.58 -5.00
N VAL A 39 -0.49 5.31 -4.07
CA VAL A 39 -0.01 5.43 -2.68
C VAL A 39 -1.17 5.20 -1.73
N MET A 40 -1.10 4.17 -0.90
CA MET A 40 -2.10 3.91 0.13
C MET A 40 -1.54 4.22 1.51
N ILE A 41 -2.32 4.92 2.33
CA ILE A 41 -1.97 5.28 3.69
C ILE A 41 -2.81 4.46 4.67
N ALA A 42 -2.14 3.80 5.60
CA ALA A 42 -2.80 3.04 6.64
C ALA A 42 -2.21 3.35 8.02
N HIS A 43 -3.03 3.31 9.05
CA HIS A 43 -2.60 3.31 10.44
C HIS A 43 -2.32 1.88 10.88
N TYR A 44 -1.13 1.68 11.44
CA TYR A 44 -0.67 0.36 11.92
C TYR A 44 -0.65 0.27 13.45
N GLN A 45 -1.29 1.21 14.14
CA GLN A 45 -1.30 1.24 15.61
C GLN A 45 -2.01 0.02 16.18
N GLY A 46 -1.31 -0.69 17.08
CA GLY A 46 -1.84 -1.88 17.74
C GLY A 46 -1.50 -3.20 17.04
N LEU A 47 -0.88 -3.18 15.86
CA LEU A 47 -0.41 -4.41 15.22
C LEU A 47 0.79 -5.01 15.96
N ASN A 48 0.75 -6.33 16.14
CA ASN A 48 1.88 -7.08 16.67
C ASN A 48 3.01 -7.16 15.62
N VAL A 49 4.26 -7.35 16.07
CA VAL A 49 5.45 -7.46 15.20
C VAL A 49 5.26 -8.58 14.18
N ILE A 50 4.72 -9.72 14.60
CA ILE A 50 4.46 -10.88 13.71
C ILE A 50 3.47 -10.52 12.60
N GLN A 51 2.39 -9.81 12.94
CA GLN A 51 1.38 -9.36 11.96
C GLN A 51 1.97 -8.35 10.98
N LEU A 52 2.83 -7.45 11.48
CA LEU A 52 3.48 -6.42 10.66
C LEU A 52 4.50 -7.04 9.70
N ASP A 53 5.22 -8.07 10.12
CA ASP A 53 6.15 -8.79 9.27
C ASP A 53 5.41 -9.68 8.24
N ALA A 54 4.28 -10.28 8.60
CA ALA A 54 3.41 -10.98 7.66
C ALA A 54 2.88 -10.03 6.57
N LEU A 55 2.42 -8.84 6.96
CA LEU A 55 1.99 -7.81 6.03
C LEU A 55 3.13 -7.35 5.09
N ARG A 56 4.33 -7.13 5.63
CA ARG A 56 5.51 -6.79 4.82
C ARG A 56 5.88 -7.87 3.83
N LYS A 57 5.75 -9.14 4.24
CA LYS A 57 6.02 -10.28 3.36
C LYS A 57 5.03 -10.31 2.21
N GLU A 58 3.74 -10.21 2.49
CA GLU A 58 2.67 -10.20 1.48
C GLU A 58 2.84 -9.03 0.49
N PHE A 59 3.18 -7.84 0.96
CA PHE A 59 3.47 -6.70 0.09
C PHE A 59 4.70 -6.93 -0.79
N ARG A 60 5.78 -7.47 -0.23
CA ARG A 60 7.02 -7.74 -0.97
C ARG A 60 6.82 -8.78 -2.06
N GLU A 61 6.04 -9.82 -1.80
CA GLU A 61 5.70 -10.87 -2.78
C GLU A 61 4.92 -10.30 -3.98
N ASN A 62 4.14 -9.25 -3.75
CA ASN A 62 3.39 -8.55 -4.80
C ASN A 62 4.11 -7.30 -5.36
N GLY A 63 5.38 -7.11 -5.06
CA GLY A 63 6.17 -5.98 -5.57
C GLY A 63 5.78 -4.61 -5.01
N ILE A 64 5.04 -4.57 -3.90
CA ILE A 64 4.58 -3.33 -3.27
C ILE A 64 5.58 -2.88 -2.22
N LEU A 65 5.97 -1.63 -2.27
CA LEU A 65 6.88 -1.03 -1.30
C LEU A 65 6.11 -0.56 -0.07
N PHE A 66 6.23 -1.29 1.03
CA PHE A 66 5.63 -0.91 2.31
C PHE A 66 6.68 -0.26 3.22
N LYS A 67 6.50 1.02 3.53
CA LYS A 67 7.40 1.78 4.42
C LYS A 67 6.61 2.45 5.54
N ILE A 68 7.11 2.33 6.78
CA ILE A 68 6.67 3.16 7.90
C ILE A 68 7.33 4.53 7.74
N THR A 69 6.53 5.57 7.65
CA THR A 69 7.00 6.91 7.31
C THR A 69 7.08 7.82 8.53
N LYS A 70 8.07 8.71 8.53
CA LYS A 70 8.14 9.80 9.51
C LYS A 70 7.33 10.97 8.99
N ASN A 71 6.11 11.18 9.48
CA ASN A 71 5.13 12.14 8.96
C ASN A 71 5.71 13.52 8.61
N ARG A 72 6.51 14.12 9.51
CA ARG A 72 7.09 15.46 9.27
C ARG A 72 7.97 15.51 8.00
N ILE A 73 8.75 14.46 7.76
CA ILE A 73 9.66 14.40 6.60
C ILE A 73 8.88 14.02 5.36
N THR A 74 7.93 13.09 5.47
CA THR A 74 7.09 12.64 4.36
C THR A 74 6.20 13.77 3.87
N LYS A 75 5.63 14.59 4.75
CA LYS A 75 4.88 15.79 4.36
C LYS A 75 5.69 16.74 3.49
N LEU A 76 6.98 16.93 3.79
CA LEU A 76 7.85 17.77 2.95
C LEU A 76 8.08 17.14 1.56
N ALA A 77 8.23 15.82 1.48
CA ALA A 77 8.39 15.12 0.21
C ALA A 77 7.10 15.16 -0.63
N VAL A 78 5.95 15.01 0.01
CA VAL A 78 4.62 15.02 -0.64
C VAL A 78 4.26 16.41 -1.17
N LYS A 79 4.62 17.49 -0.47
CA LYS A 79 4.38 18.88 -0.94
C LYS A 79 4.97 19.19 -2.32
N GLU A 80 6.09 18.55 -2.63
CA GLU A 80 6.80 18.74 -3.91
C GLU A 80 6.49 17.61 -4.93
N SER A 81 5.56 16.72 -4.59
CA SER A 81 5.11 15.59 -5.43
C SER A 81 3.68 15.82 -5.93
N PRO A 82 3.21 15.10 -6.94
CA PRO A 82 1.81 15.20 -7.42
C PRO A 82 0.77 14.86 -6.35
N CYS A 83 1.16 14.17 -5.29
CA CYS A 83 0.30 13.69 -4.21
C CYS A 83 0.05 14.72 -3.08
N LYS A 84 0.08 16.04 -3.35
CA LYS A 84 -0.03 17.10 -2.33
C LYS A 84 -1.23 16.96 -1.40
N ASP A 85 -2.35 16.51 -1.92
CA ASP A 85 -3.60 16.39 -1.17
C ASP A 85 -3.54 15.33 -0.06
N LEU A 86 -2.58 14.39 -0.16
CA LEU A 86 -2.34 13.41 0.91
C LEU A 86 -1.71 13.99 2.17
N GLU A 87 -1.19 15.23 2.15
CA GLU A 87 -0.53 15.82 3.31
C GLU A 87 -1.40 15.79 4.57
N LYS A 88 -2.71 16.00 4.43
CA LYS A 88 -3.67 16.03 5.51
C LYS A 88 -3.79 14.69 6.24
N PHE A 89 -3.57 13.59 5.53
CA PHE A 89 -3.75 12.23 6.04
C PHE A 89 -2.51 11.66 6.75
N PHE A 90 -1.36 12.32 6.64
CA PHE A 90 -0.15 11.93 7.39
C PHE A 90 -0.22 12.42 8.84
N THR A 91 -1.17 11.87 9.62
CA THR A 91 -1.34 12.11 11.05
C THR A 91 -1.26 10.80 11.82
N GLY A 92 -0.68 10.80 13.02
CA GLY A 92 -0.53 9.58 13.83
C GLY A 92 0.49 8.56 13.27
N PRO A 93 0.40 7.28 13.66
CA PRO A 93 1.31 6.22 13.24
C PRO A 93 0.96 5.72 11.83
N THR A 94 1.52 6.37 10.82
CA THR A 94 1.21 6.09 9.42
C THR A 94 2.27 5.20 8.76
N ALA A 95 1.80 4.28 7.95
CA ALA A 95 2.58 3.53 7.00
C ALA A 95 2.06 3.81 5.58
N ALA A 96 2.98 3.90 4.63
CA ALA A 96 2.67 4.07 3.22
C ALA A 96 2.96 2.78 2.46
N ALA A 97 1.98 2.28 1.72
CA ALA A 97 2.13 1.24 0.73
C ALA A 97 2.13 1.91 -0.65
N ILE A 98 3.23 1.76 -1.36
CA ILE A 98 3.48 2.43 -2.64
C ILE A 98 3.61 1.34 -3.71
N SER A 99 2.83 1.46 -4.77
CA SER A 99 2.79 0.47 -5.84
C SER A 99 2.51 1.11 -7.20
N SER A 100 2.84 0.38 -8.24
CA SER A 100 2.41 0.72 -9.60
C SER A 100 0.98 0.24 -9.87
N ASP A 101 0.51 -0.79 -9.13
CA ASP A 101 -0.84 -1.32 -9.25
C ASP A 101 -1.69 -0.92 -8.03
N PRO A 102 -2.65 0.01 -8.20
CA PRO A 102 -3.52 0.47 -7.12
C PRO A 102 -4.48 -0.61 -6.62
N PHE A 103 -4.95 -1.49 -7.51
CA PHE A 103 -5.94 -2.52 -7.16
C PHE A 103 -5.36 -3.58 -6.25
N MET A 104 -4.13 -4.05 -6.54
CA MET A 104 -3.45 -5.04 -5.70
C MET A 104 -3.13 -4.49 -4.31
N SER A 105 -2.65 -3.25 -4.22
CA SER A 105 -2.36 -2.63 -2.93
C SER A 105 -3.62 -2.43 -2.07
N ALA A 106 -4.72 -1.96 -2.67
CA ALA A 106 -6.00 -1.81 -2.00
C ALA A 106 -6.57 -3.15 -1.51
N ARG A 107 -6.47 -4.20 -2.35
CA ARG A 107 -6.96 -5.55 -2.04
C ARG A 107 -6.22 -6.19 -0.87
N ILE A 108 -4.88 -6.11 -0.86
CA ILE A 108 -4.05 -6.64 0.22
C ILE A 108 -4.36 -5.91 1.52
N LEU A 109 -4.40 -4.57 1.50
CA LEU A 109 -4.74 -3.76 2.67
C LEU A 109 -6.14 -4.09 3.20
N SER A 110 -7.14 -4.17 2.33
CA SER A 110 -8.52 -4.48 2.73
C SER A 110 -8.65 -5.90 3.28
N ARG A 111 -7.99 -6.89 2.66
CA ARG A 111 -7.95 -8.27 3.15
C ARG A 111 -7.32 -8.35 4.54
N PHE A 112 -6.22 -7.64 4.73
CA PHE A 112 -5.52 -7.63 6.01
C PHE A 112 -6.29 -6.85 7.08
N ALA A 113 -6.93 -5.74 6.72
CA ALA A 113 -7.80 -4.98 7.62
C ALA A 113 -9.01 -5.80 8.11
N LYS A 114 -9.60 -6.63 7.24
CA LYS A 114 -10.67 -7.56 7.62
C LYS A 114 -10.22 -8.65 8.61
N LYS A 115 -8.94 -9.03 8.59
CA LYS A 115 -8.36 -10.00 9.53
C LYS A 115 -7.88 -9.37 10.83
N ASN A 116 -7.55 -8.08 10.81
CA ASN A 116 -6.95 -7.35 11.92
C ASN A 116 -7.58 -5.96 12.02
N ASP A 117 -8.52 -5.81 12.93
CA ASP A 117 -9.26 -4.55 13.18
C ASP A 117 -8.36 -3.36 13.58
N GLN A 118 -7.12 -3.66 13.94
CA GLN A 118 -6.11 -2.68 14.33
C GLN A 118 -5.49 -1.94 13.12
N LEU A 119 -5.56 -2.52 11.92
CA LEU A 119 -5.13 -1.87 10.68
C LEU A 119 -6.28 -1.05 10.11
N LYS A 120 -6.15 0.27 10.14
CA LYS A 120 -7.15 1.17 9.57
C LYS A 120 -6.60 1.82 8.30
N ILE A 121 -7.29 1.65 7.19
CA ILE A 121 -6.99 2.38 5.96
C ILE A 121 -7.49 3.81 6.15
N VAL A 122 -6.65 4.78 5.85
CA VAL A 122 -7.00 6.21 6.04
C VAL A 122 -7.40 6.84 4.73
N ALA A 123 -6.53 6.73 3.74
CA ALA A 123 -6.75 7.29 2.41
C ALA A 123 -5.86 6.57 1.38
N GLY A 124 -6.22 6.70 0.13
CA GLY A 124 -5.40 6.31 -1.01
C GLY A 124 -5.20 7.48 -1.96
N PHE A 125 -4.19 7.37 -2.80
CA PHE A 125 -3.98 8.24 -3.94
C PHE A 125 -3.81 7.38 -5.18
N MET A 126 -4.60 7.66 -6.21
CA MET A 126 -4.58 6.91 -7.45
C MET A 126 -4.90 7.86 -8.60
N GLU A 127 -4.10 7.84 -9.65
CA GLU A 127 -4.32 8.61 -10.88
C GLU A 127 -4.60 10.12 -10.64
N GLY A 128 -3.90 10.73 -9.68
CA GLY A 128 -4.06 12.14 -9.37
C GLY A 128 -5.24 12.50 -8.44
N LYS A 129 -6.00 11.50 -7.96
CA LYS A 129 -7.14 11.70 -7.06
C LYS A 129 -6.89 11.08 -5.69
N VAL A 130 -7.36 11.75 -4.66
CA VAL A 130 -7.42 11.19 -3.31
C VAL A 130 -8.68 10.36 -3.17
N ILE A 131 -8.53 9.18 -2.61
CA ILE A 131 -9.55 8.17 -2.44
C ILE A 131 -9.75 7.95 -0.94
N ASP A 132 -10.98 8.04 -0.48
CA ASP A 132 -11.34 7.80 0.91
C ASP A 132 -11.40 6.30 1.25
N GLN A 133 -11.50 5.98 2.54
CA GLN A 133 -11.56 4.62 3.04
C GLN A 133 -12.66 3.78 2.39
N GLU A 134 -13.85 4.36 2.17
CA GLU A 134 -14.97 3.66 1.54
C GLU A 134 -14.71 3.31 0.08
N GLU A 135 -14.08 4.22 -0.64
CA GLU A 135 -13.71 4.03 -2.04
C GLU A 135 -12.59 2.99 -2.18
N VAL A 136 -11.60 3.00 -1.27
CA VAL A 136 -10.58 1.95 -1.22
C VAL A 136 -11.21 0.58 -0.99
N ALA A 137 -12.21 0.47 -0.13
CA ALA A 137 -12.94 -0.77 0.11
C ALA A 137 -13.71 -1.24 -1.15
N LYS A 138 -14.34 -0.32 -1.89
CA LYS A 138 -14.99 -0.60 -3.17
C LYS A 138 -13.97 -1.11 -4.20
N ILE A 139 -12.86 -0.41 -4.37
CA ILE A 139 -11.78 -0.80 -5.29
C ILE A 139 -11.23 -2.18 -4.93
N ALA A 140 -11.02 -2.46 -3.65
CA ALA A 140 -10.54 -3.75 -3.18
C ALA A 140 -11.53 -4.91 -3.45
N SER A 141 -12.82 -4.60 -3.60
CA SER A 141 -13.87 -5.59 -3.92
C SER A 141 -13.99 -5.89 -5.42
N LEU A 142 -13.37 -5.07 -6.28
CA LEU A 142 -13.41 -5.30 -7.72
C LEU A 142 -12.65 -6.58 -8.09
N PRO A 143 -13.20 -7.42 -8.97
CA PRO A 143 -12.51 -8.63 -9.44
C PRO A 143 -11.28 -8.25 -10.26
N THR A 144 -10.24 -9.08 -10.22
CA THR A 144 -9.11 -8.95 -11.15
C THR A 144 -9.56 -9.17 -12.59
N LEU A 145 -8.81 -8.68 -13.56
CA LEU A 145 -9.10 -8.91 -14.98
C LEU A 145 -9.28 -10.40 -15.29
N ASN A 146 -8.47 -11.27 -14.68
CA ASN A 146 -8.58 -12.71 -14.89
C ASN A 146 -9.83 -13.30 -14.23
N GLU A 147 -10.18 -12.86 -13.02
CA GLU A 147 -11.42 -13.27 -12.34
C GLU A 147 -12.65 -12.77 -13.09
N ALA A 148 -12.61 -11.54 -13.61
CA ALA A 148 -13.70 -10.99 -14.43
C ALA A 148 -13.87 -11.79 -15.74
N ARG A 149 -12.76 -12.13 -16.43
CA ARG A 149 -12.79 -12.99 -17.62
C ARG A 149 -13.31 -14.39 -17.30
N ALA A 150 -12.85 -15.00 -16.22
CA ALA A 150 -13.31 -16.30 -15.77
C ALA A 150 -14.81 -16.29 -15.42
N SER A 151 -15.30 -15.23 -14.82
CA SER A 151 -16.73 -15.04 -14.52
C SER A 151 -17.58 -14.98 -15.79
N ILE A 152 -17.13 -14.23 -16.80
CA ILE A 152 -17.81 -14.15 -18.11
C ILE A 152 -17.85 -15.53 -18.79
N VAL A 153 -16.73 -16.24 -18.82
CA VAL A 153 -16.66 -17.60 -19.37
C VAL A 153 -17.56 -18.56 -18.58
N GLY A 154 -17.61 -18.43 -17.25
CA GLY A 154 -18.49 -19.22 -16.39
C GLY A 154 -19.97 -19.02 -16.71
N ILE A 155 -20.39 -17.76 -16.93
CA ILE A 155 -21.79 -17.42 -17.32
C ILE A 155 -22.13 -18.03 -18.68
N LEU A 156 -21.23 -17.93 -19.65
CA LEU A 156 -21.44 -18.52 -21.00
C LEU A 156 -21.54 -20.05 -20.93
N ASN A 157 -20.68 -20.70 -20.16
CA ASN A 157 -20.71 -22.14 -19.97
C ASN A 157 -21.97 -22.61 -19.20
N ALA A 158 -22.41 -21.86 -18.18
CA ALA A 158 -23.62 -22.17 -17.42
C ALA A 158 -24.87 -22.12 -18.31
N SER A 159 -24.97 -21.18 -19.24
CA SER A 159 -26.08 -21.11 -20.20
C SER A 159 -26.05 -22.29 -21.19
N ALA A 160 -24.88 -22.68 -21.66
CA ALA A 160 -24.73 -23.86 -22.54
C ALA A 160 -25.09 -25.17 -21.83
N GLN A 161 -24.67 -25.34 -20.56
CA GLN A 161 -25.00 -26.53 -19.77
C GLN A 161 -26.51 -26.66 -19.49
N LYS A 162 -27.24 -25.54 -19.31
CA LYS A 162 -28.69 -25.56 -19.16
C LYS A 162 -29.42 -26.02 -20.41
N ILE A 163 -28.88 -25.76 -21.60
CA ILE A 163 -29.46 -26.20 -22.87
C ILE A 163 -29.23 -27.68 -23.11
N VAL A 164 -28.06 -28.22 -22.71
CA VAL A 164 -27.70 -29.65 -22.90
C VAL A 164 -28.33 -30.54 -21.80
N GLY A 165 -28.76 -29.99 -20.69
CA GLY A 165 -29.32 -30.72 -19.54
C GLY A 165 -30.85 -30.83 -19.55
N ILE A 166 -31.54 -30.59 -20.68
CA ILE A 166 -32.96 -30.82 -20.88
C ILE A 166 -33.18 -32.14 -21.61
#